data_266920e037bcee3beb07c41873660b57
#
_entry.id   266920e037bcee3beb07c41873660b57
#
_cell.length_a   1.000
_cell.length_b   1.000
_cell.length_c   1.000
_cell.angle_alpha   90.00
_cell.angle_beta   90.00
_cell.angle_gamma   90.00
#
_symmetry.space_group_name_H-M   'P 1'
#
loop_
_entity.id
_entity.type
_entity.pdbx_description
1 polymer ?
#
loop_
_entity_poly.entity_id
_entity_poly.type
_entity_poly.pdbx_seq_one_letter_code
_entity_poly.pdbx_strand_id
1 'polypeptide(L)'
;MTAKRAQPLVLLAEDFEDARELYRDYLEFSGFDVHTVGNGREAIVQAIALQPDLILMDASMPVLDGWQATRELKQNPATQHIPVLALTAHAFDDARQQAAAVGCDGFVTKPCLPDDLVARVRAVLTAPLLRARKR
;
A
#
# COMPACT_ATOMS: atom_id res chain seq x y z
N MET A 1 22.62 -8.75 -1.01
CA MET A 1 21.42 -9.48 -0.55
C MET A 1 20.87 -8.84 0.71
N THR A 2 19.59 -8.53 0.70
CA THR A 2 18.95 -7.87 1.85
C THR A 2 18.62 -8.89 2.92
N ALA A 3 18.97 -8.60 4.18
CA ALA A 3 18.60 -9.46 5.28
C ALA A 3 17.06 -9.56 5.38
N LYS A 4 16.57 -10.74 5.73
CA LYS A 4 15.15 -10.95 5.92
C LYS A 4 14.70 -10.17 7.16
N ARG A 5 13.61 -9.40 7.02
CA ARG A 5 13.07 -8.63 8.12
C ARG A 5 12.36 -9.54 9.12
N ALA A 6 12.46 -9.18 10.41
CA ALA A 6 11.72 -9.88 11.46
C ALA A 6 10.21 -9.70 11.28
N GLN A 7 9.78 -8.54 10.80
CA GLN A 7 8.38 -8.23 10.56
C GLN A 7 8.24 -7.65 9.16
N PRO A 8 7.10 -7.88 8.49
CA PRO A 8 6.85 -7.24 7.18
C PRO A 8 6.85 -5.73 7.32
N LEU A 9 7.44 -5.05 6.34
CA LEU A 9 7.46 -3.59 6.29
C LEU A 9 6.34 -3.10 5.38
N VAL A 10 5.48 -2.25 5.94
CA VAL A 10 4.41 -1.57 5.21
C VAL A 10 4.80 -0.11 5.03
N LEU A 11 4.80 0.36 3.79
CA LEU A 11 4.95 1.77 3.49
C LEU A 11 3.54 2.38 3.42
N LEU A 12 3.24 3.29 4.34
CA LEU A 12 1.93 3.91 4.44
C LEU A 12 2.01 5.34 3.90
N ALA A 13 1.35 5.58 2.77
CA ALA A 13 1.25 6.90 2.17
C ALA A 13 -0.14 7.48 2.45
N GLU A 14 -0.20 8.47 3.33
CA GLU A 14 -1.44 9.11 3.76
C GLU A 14 -1.11 10.55 4.17
N ASP A 15 -1.78 11.52 3.55
CA ASP A 15 -1.49 12.93 3.82
C ASP A 15 -2.18 13.46 5.08
N PHE A 16 -3.32 12.86 5.48
CA PHE A 16 -4.04 13.30 6.67
C PHE A 16 -3.37 12.72 7.92
N GLU A 17 -2.80 13.59 8.75
CA GLU A 17 -1.96 13.18 9.87
C GLU A 17 -2.69 12.25 10.84
N ASP A 18 -3.94 12.57 11.20
CA ASP A 18 -4.70 11.76 12.17
C ASP A 18 -4.92 10.34 11.65
N ALA A 19 -5.30 10.21 10.38
CA ALA A 19 -5.49 8.90 9.77
C ALA A 19 -4.16 8.14 9.66
N ARG A 20 -3.10 8.84 9.28
CA ARG A 20 -1.77 8.25 9.16
C ARG A 20 -1.30 7.66 10.49
N GLU A 21 -1.45 8.41 11.57
CA GLU A 21 -1.04 7.95 12.90
C GLU A 21 -1.89 6.78 13.38
N LEU A 22 -3.20 6.85 13.16
CA LEU A 22 -4.11 5.78 13.55
C LEU A 22 -3.75 4.47 12.85
N TYR A 23 -3.59 4.51 11.54
CA TYR A 23 -3.26 3.31 10.77
C TYR A 23 -1.88 2.79 11.11
N ARG A 24 -0.91 3.68 11.28
CA ARG A 24 0.44 3.28 11.69
C ARG A 24 0.41 2.55 13.02
N ASP A 25 -0.23 3.14 14.03
CA ASP A 25 -0.25 2.56 15.37
C ASP A 25 -0.92 1.19 15.36
N TYR A 26 -2.02 1.06 14.62
CA TYR A 26 -2.74 -0.20 14.57
C TYR A 26 -1.96 -1.29 13.84
N LEU A 27 -1.30 -0.92 12.75
CA LEU A 27 -0.46 -1.87 12.00
C LEU A 27 0.74 -2.31 12.84
N GLU A 28 1.39 -1.38 13.53
CA GLU A 28 2.51 -1.71 14.41
C GLU A 28 2.07 -2.63 15.54
N PHE A 29 0.93 -2.35 16.15
CA PHE A 29 0.36 -3.21 17.16
C PHE A 29 0.08 -4.62 16.63
N SER A 30 -0.25 -4.73 15.36
CA SER A 30 -0.61 -6.00 14.72
C SER A 30 0.59 -6.78 14.19
N GLY A 31 1.81 -6.28 14.42
CA GLY A 31 3.03 -7.02 14.08
C GLY A 31 3.73 -6.57 12.79
N PHE A 32 3.43 -5.39 12.27
CA PHE A 32 4.10 -4.84 11.09
C PHE A 32 5.05 -3.73 11.48
N ASP A 33 6.14 -3.62 10.74
CA ASP A 33 6.94 -2.39 10.74
C ASP A 33 6.30 -1.42 9.75
N VAL A 34 6.25 -0.14 10.10
CA VAL A 34 5.58 0.86 9.27
C VAL A 34 6.48 2.06 9.06
N HIS A 35 6.60 2.48 7.80
CA HIS A 35 7.21 3.74 7.44
C HIS A 35 6.14 4.61 6.78
N THR A 36 6.03 5.87 7.19
CA THR A 36 4.96 6.76 6.71
C THR A 36 5.51 7.85 5.82
N VAL A 37 4.73 8.22 4.82
CA VAL A 37 4.99 9.37 3.94
C VAL A 37 3.69 10.13 3.73
N GLY A 38 3.79 11.39 3.28
CA GLY A 38 2.63 12.26 3.18
C GLY A 38 2.17 12.60 1.77
N ASN A 39 2.83 12.09 0.72
CA ASN A 39 2.41 12.34 -0.66
C ASN A 39 2.93 11.25 -1.58
N GLY A 40 2.43 11.24 -2.82
CA GLY A 40 2.78 10.20 -3.79
C GLY A 40 4.22 10.22 -4.24
N ARG A 41 4.83 11.41 -4.32
CA ARG A 41 6.24 11.50 -4.74
C ARG A 41 7.16 10.87 -3.69
N GLU A 42 6.93 11.17 -2.41
CA GLU A 42 7.68 10.54 -1.33
C GLU A 42 7.46 9.02 -1.30
N ALA A 43 6.23 8.58 -1.62
CA ALA A 43 5.94 7.16 -1.66
C ALA A 43 6.83 6.44 -2.69
N ILE A 44 7.01 7.03 -3.86
CA ILE A 44 7.87 6.45 -4.89
C ILE A 44 9.32 6.40 -4.43
N VAL A 45 9.82 7.52 -3.89
CA VAL A 45 11.22 7.61 -3.42
C VAL A 45 11.49 6.56 -2.35
N GLN A 46 10.60 6.45 -1.36
CA GLN A 46 10.80 5.52 -0.25
C GLN A 46 10.56 4.07 -0.66
N ALA A 47 9.67 3.82 -1.60
CA ALA A 47 9.48 2.46 -2.12
C ALA A 47 10.75 1.94 -2.79
N ILE A 48 11.43 2.78 -3.56
CA ILE A 48 12.70 2.43 -4.19
C ILE A 48 13.77 2.16 -3.13
N ALA A 49 13.87 3.07 -2.15
CA ALA A 49 14.92 3.00 -1.13
C ALA A 49 14.72 1.85 -0.15
N LEU A 50 13.50 1.64 0.30
CA LEU A 50 13.21 0.70 1.40
C LEU A 50 12.78 -0.68 0.94
N GLN A 51 12.27 -0.81 -0.28
CA GLN A 51 11.74 -2.07 -0.81
C GLN A 51 10.76 -2.72 0.19
N PRO A 52 9.64 -2.03 0.50
CA PRO A 52 8.68 -2.57 1.47
C PRO A 52 8.00 -3.83 0.94
N ASP A 53 7.40 -4.56 1.85
CA ASP A 53 6.65 -5.77 1.51
C ASP A 53 5.27 -5.44 0.95
N LEU A 54 4.74 -4.27 1.29
CA LEU A 54 3.45 -3.80 0.80
C LEU A 54 3.38 -2.28 0.93
N ILE A 55 2.68 -1.65 0.00
CA ILE A 55 2.41 -0.21 0.04
C ILE A 55 0.91 0.00 0.24
N LEU A 56 0.54 0.72 1.31
CA LEU A 56 -0.80 1.27 1.49
C LEU A 56 -0.80 2.67 0.91
N MET A 57 -1.58 2.90 -0.12
CA MET A 57 -1.54 4.15 -0.88
C MET A 57 -2.89 4.84 -0.86
N ASP A 58 -2.97 5.98 -0.15
CA ASP A 58 -4.16 6.83 -0.24
C ASP A 58 -4.30 7.33 -1.68
N ALA A 59 -5.48 7.16 -2.25
CA ALA A 59 -5.73 7.58 -3.64
C ALA A 59 -5.66 9.09 -3.81
N SER A 60 -6.03 9.86 -2.79
CA SER A 60 -6.13 11.31 -2.88
C SER A 60 -5.06 11.97 -2.00
N MET A 61 -3.99 12.44 -2.60
CA MET A 61 -2.88 13.09 -1.90
C MET A 61 -2.34 14.25 -2.70
N PRO A 62 -1.70 15.24 -2.04
CA PRO A 62 -1.09 16.37 -2.75
C PRO A 62 0.18 15.95 -3.49
N VAL A 63 0.69 16.84 -4.32
CA VAL A 63 1.91 16.71 -5.12
C VAL A 63 1.74 15.69 -6.24
N LEU A 64 1.48 14.43 -5.88
CA LEU A 64 1.21 13.35 -6.82
C LEU A 64 0.19 12.44 -6.13
N ASP A 65 -0.98 12.25 -6.75
CA ASP A 65 -2.01 11.42 -6.12
C ASP A 65 -1.64 9.94 -6.15
N GLY A 66 -2.37 9.15 -5.35
CA GLY A 66 -2.04 7.74 -5.17
C GLY A 66 -2.21 6.89 -6.41
N TRP A 67 -3.17 7.23 -7.28
CA TRP A 67 -3.35 6.49 -8.53
C TRP A 67 -2.17 6.69 -9.46
N GLN A 68 -1.72 7.94 -9.61
CA GLN A 68 -0.56 8.26 -10.44
C GLN A 68 0.72 7.66 -9.87
N ALA A 69 0.89 7.74 -8.53
CA ALA A 69 2.06 7.14 -7.88
C ALA A 69 2.09 5.63 -8.10
N THR A 70 0.95 4.97 -7.99
CA THR A 70 0.85 3.53 -8.23
C THR A 70 1.22 3.18 -9.66
N ARG A 71 0.74 3.96 -10.62
CA ARG A 71 1.09 3.74 -12.03
C ARG A 71 2.59 3.80 -12.24
N GLU A 72 3.25 4.82 -11.68
CA GLU A 72 4.70 4.95 -11.81
C GLU A 72 5.43 3.78 -11.14
N LEU A 73 4.97 3.36 -9.95
CA LEU A 73 5.57 2.22 -9.25
C LEU A 73 5.46 0.94 -10.08
N LYS A 74 4.32 0.72 -10.70
CA LYS A 74 4.09 -0.50 -11.49
C LYS A 74 4.81 -0.50 -12.84
N GLN A 75 5.22 0.67 -13.31
CA GLN A 75 6.02 0.81 -14.53
C GLN A 75 7.52 0.77 -14.27
N ASN A 76 7.93 0.84 -13.02
CA ASN A 76 9.36 0.85 -12.65
C ASN A 76 9.81 -0.56 -12.26
N PRO A 77 10.81 -1.12 -12.96
CA PRO A 77 11.31 -2.47 -12.63
C PRO A 77 11.76 -2.64 -11.18
N ALA A 78 12.20 -1.55 -10.53
CA ALA A 78 12.65 -1.62 -9.14
C ALA A 78 11.51 -1.82 -8.14
N THR A 79 10.27 -1.47 -8.52
CA THR A 79 9.12 -1.46 -7.59
C THR A 79 7.89 -2.19 -8.10
N GLN A 80 7.89 -2.62 -9.36
CA GLN A 80 6.68 -3.22 -9.96
C GLN A 80 6.22 -4.49 -9.25
N HIS A 81 7.10 -5.17 -8.55
CA HIS A 81 6.79 -6.40 -7.82
C HIS A 81 6.14 -6.15 -6.47
N ILE A 82 6.20 -4.92 -5.95
CA ILE A 82 5.68 -4.60 -4.61
C ILE A 82 4.16 -4.47 -4.69
N PRO A 83 3.40 -5.23 -3.87
CA PRO A 83 1.95 -5.09 -3.86
C PRO A 83 1.53 -3.71 -3.38
N VAL A 84 0.53 -3.12 -4.06
CA VAL A 84 -0.05 -1.83 -3.70
C VAL A 84 -1.52 -2.03 -3.40
N LEU A 85 -1.92 -1.63 -2.19
CA LEU A 85 -3.31 -1.66 -1.74
C LEU A 85 -3.77 -0.21 -1.59
N ALA A 86 -4.72 0.19 -2.42
CA ALA A 86 -5.21 1.57 -2.42
C ALA A 86 -6.21 1.81 -1.30
N LEU A 87 -6.16 3.00 -0.70
CA LEU A 87 -7.18 3.50 0.22
C LEU A 87 -7.94 4.60 -0.52
N THR A 88 -9.24 4.45 -0.66
CA THR A 88 -10.02 5.39 -1.47
C THR A 88 -11.37 5.70 -0.83
N ALA A 89 -11.80 6.96 -0.92
CA ALA A 89 -13.10 7.41 -0.48
C ALA A 89 -14.16 7.31 -1.59
N HIS A 90 -13.77 6.91 -2.79
CA HIS A 90 -14.65 6.85 -3.93
C HIS A 90 -15.58 5.63 -3.89
N ALA A 91 -16.66 5.69 -4.69
CA ALA A 91 -17.59 4.57 -4.82
C ALA A 91 -16.87 3.32 -5.32
N PHE A 92 -17.39 2.15 -4.93
CA PHE A 92 -16.77 0.86 -5.21
C PHE A 92 -16.44 0.67 -6.69
N ASP A 93 -17.38 0.96 -7.57
CA ASP A 93 -17.16 0.73 -9.02
C ASP A 93 -16.06 1.63 -9.57
N ASP A 94 -16.04 2.91 -9.18
CA ASP A 94 -15.00 3.84 -9.60
C ASP A 94 -13.63 3.41 -9.09
N ALA A 95 -13.56 3.01 -7.82
CA ALA A 95 -12.32 2.55 -7.21
C ALA A 95 -11.79 1.31 -7.91
N ARG A 96 -12.68 0.37 -8.25
CA ARG A 96 -12.28 -0.86 -8.95
C ARG A 96 -11.72 -0.56 -10.33
N GLN A 97 -12.35 0.36 -11.07
CA GLN A 97 -11.87 0.75 -12.40
C GLN A 97 -10.51 1.44 -12.31
N GLN A 98 -10.36 2.38 -11.38
CA GLN A 98 -9.08 3.08 -11.19
C GLN A 98 -7.98 2.11 -10.77
N ALA A 99 -8.26 1.23 -9.83
CA ALA A 99 -7.29 0.25 -9.36
C ALA A 99 -6.80 -0.65 -10.50
N ALA A 100 -7.73 -1.12 -11.32
CA ALA A 100 -7.38 -1.96 -12.46
C ALA A 100 -6.54 -1.19 -13.49
N ALA A 101 -6.91 0.07 -13.75
CA ALA A 101 -6.23 0.89 -14.75
C ALA A 101 -4.77 1.18 -14.38
N VAL A 102 -4.44 1.29 -13.10
CA VAL A 102 -3.08 1.60 -12.65
C VAL A 102 -2.29 0.39 -12.18
N GLY A 103 -2.90 -0.78 -12.15
CA GLY A 103 -2.23 -2.02 -11.75
C GLY A 103 -2.17 -2.26 -10.25
N CYS A 104 -3.09 -1.68 -9.47
CA CYS A 104 -3.20 -1.96 -8.04
C CYS A 104 -3.51 -3.43 -7.79
N ASP A 105 -3.01 -3.94 -6.68
CA ASP A 105 -3.27 -5.33 -6.26
C ASP A 105 -4.56 -5.46 -5.46
N GLY A 106 -5.15 -4.34 -5.05
CA GLY A 106 -6.43 -4.31 -4.37
C GLY A 106 -6.75 -2.89 -3.90
N PHE A 107 -7.92 -2.73 -3.29
CA PHE A 107 -8.30 -1.44 -2.72
C PHE A 107 -9.21 -1.65 -1.51
N VAL A 108 -9.22 -0.63 -0.62
CA VAL A 108 -10.09 -0.57 0.56
C VAL A 108 -10.79 0.79 0.51
N THR A 109 -12.11 0.79 0.69
CA THR A 109 -12.88 2.03 0.72
C THR A 109 -12.85 2.63 2.12
N LYS A 110 -12.66 3.94 2.20
CA LYS A 110 -12.73 4.70 3.45
C LYS A 110 -14.17 5.11 3.73
N PRO A 111 -14.57 5.22 4.98
CA PRO A 111 -13.81 4.85 6.18
C PRO A 111 -13.75 3.33 6.35
N CYS A 112 -12.62 2.83 6.83
CA CYS A 112 -12.48 1.42 7.15
C CYS A 112 -12.04 1.25 8.60
N LEU A 113 -12.51 0.17 9.22
CA LEU A 113 -12.07 -0.14 10.58
C LEU A 113 -10.63 -0.63 10.55
N PRO A 114 -9.82 -0.28 11.56
CA PRO A 114 -8.43 -0.75 11.60
C PRO A 114 -8.28 -2.26 11.50
N ASP A 115 -9.17 -3.03 12.13
CA ASP A 115 -9.15 -4.50 12.05
C ASP A 115 -9.32 -4.98 10.61
N ASP A 116 -10.23 -4.36 9.87
CA ASP A 116 -10.49 -4.72 8.47
C ASP A 116 -9.28 -4.39 7.61
N LEU A 117 -8.64 -3.25 7.86
CA LEU A 117 -7.43 -2.87 7.13
C LEU A 117 -6.31 -3.87 7.35
N VAL A 118 -6.07 -4.28 8.61
CA VAL A 118 -5.06 -5.27 8.93
C VAL A 118 -5.35 -6.61 8.23
N ALA A 119 -6.62 -7.03 8.24
CA ALA A 119 -7.01 -8.27 7.57
C ALA A 119 -6.73 -8.22 6.07
N ARG A 120 -7.00 -7.08 5.42
CA ARG A 120 -6.75 -6.91 4.00
C ARG A 120 -5.25 -6.89 3.69
N VAL A 121 -4.45 -6.24 4.52
CA VAL A 121 -2.99 -6.24 4.38
C VAL A 121 -2.45 -7.66 4.45
N ARG A 122 -2.88 -8.43 5.45
CA ARG A 122 -2.45 -9.81 5.60
C ARG A 122 -2.85 -10.68 4.41
N ALA A 123 -4.06 -10.49 3.89
CA ALA A 123 -4.54 -11.24 2.74
C ALA A 123 -3.68 -10.98 1.51
N VAL A 124 -3.32 -9.72 1.26
CA VAL A 124 -2.48 -9.37 0.12
C VAL A 124 -1.07 -9.94 0.28
N LEU A 125 -0.51 -9.88 1.48
CA LEU A 125 0.84 -10.39 1.74
C LEU A 125 0.93 -11.91 1.55
N THR A 126 -0.15 -12.64 1.80
CA THR A 126 -0.15 -14.11 1.61
C THR A 126 -0.48 -14.52 0.18
N ALA A 127 -1.06 -13.65 -0.63
CA ALA A 127 -1.45 -13.97 -2.01
C ALA A 127 -0.29 -14.43 -2.90
N PRO A 128 0.91 -13.84 -2.83
CA PRO A 128 2.04 -14.29 -3.65
C PRO A 128 2.40 -15.75 -3.44
N LEU A 129 2.26 -16.26 -2.21
CA LEU A 129 2.55 -17.66 -1.91
C LEU A 129 1.57 -18.59 -2.63
N LEU A 130 0.30 -18.21 -2.66
CA LEU A 130 -0.72 -18.98 -3.36
C LEU A 130 -0.47 -18.97 -4.87
N ARG A 131 -0.10 -17.83 -5.42
CA ARG A 131 0.20 -17.71 -6.84
C ARG A 131 1.42 -18.57 -7.24
N ALA A 132 2.45 -18.57 -6.42
CA ALA A 132 3.64 -19.38 -6.67
C ALA A 132 3.33 -20.87 -6.70
N ARG A 133 2.42 -21.32 -5.83
CA ARG A 133 2.03 -22.74 -5.75
C ARG A 133 1.23 -23.22 -6.96
N LYS A 134 0.58 -22.31 -7.67
CA LYS A 134 -0.24 -22.65 -8.83
C LYS A 134 0.55 -22.84 -10.12
N ARG A 135 1.81 -22.50 -10.10
CA ARG A 135 2.66 -22.62 -11.30
C ARG A 135 3.36 -23.94 -11.39
#